data_a4f1a08dd15be3f095d3fbaeb85debb7
#
_entry.id   a4f1a08dd15be3f095d3fbaeb85debb7
#
_cell.length_a   1.000
_cell.length_b   1.000
_cell.length_c   1.000
_cell.angle_alpha   90.00
_cell.angle_beta   90.00
_cell.angle_gamma   90.00
#
_symmetry.space_group_name_H-M   'P 1'
#
loop_
_entity.id
_entity.type
_entity.pdbx_description
1 polymer ?
#
loop_
_entity_poly.entity_id
_entity_poly.type
_entity_poly.pdbx_seq_one_letter_code
_entity_poly.pdbx_strand_id
1 'polypeptide(L)'
;VALAGTACRERFPPYGLTMAETGASPLPPTPAAHSPLFHAEHFVWLTARVLEQRVFAHDFLRGGADPVETALDAYRNEDGGYGHALEPDLRGPVSQPLHTARALAVLDSIGRLSGRRVERVCGYLTSVSTGDGALPAIHPSQRGYPAAPFIPIVDDPPSALLSTGPVVGLLHRNEVWHAWLFRATDFCWQAVDSLERSHPYEVEAAVAFLDSAPDRARAQAAADRLGRLVRDHRLVALDPDRLDAFPVAPGYAPGEHHFPYDFARTPQSLARAWFTDEEMSRSLDHLADAQQKDGGWPIRWRRWAPGTALEARPMVTIEALRTLRAHGRAIG
;
A
#
# COMPACT_ATOMS: atom_id res chain seq x y z
N VAL A 1 -24.49 -24.41 -49.28
CA VAL A 1 -25.50 -25.14 -48.48
C VAL A 1 -25.80 -24.25 -47.25
N ALA A 2 -26.97 -23.61 -47.28
CA ALA A 2 -27.47 -22.75 -46.19
C ALA A 2 -28.14 -23.63 -45.14
N LEU A 3 -27.87 -23.41 -43.86
CA LEU A 3 -28.67 -23.93 -42.78
C LEU A 3 -29.22 -22.75 -41.96
N ALA A 4 -30.55 -22.65 -41.99
CA ALA A 4 -31.35 -21.74 -41.22
C ALA A 4 -31.38 -22.20 -39.72
N GLY A 5 -31.02 -21.33 -38.79
CA GLY A 5 -31.12 -21.54 -37.35
C GLY A 5 -32.38 -20.88 -36.81
N THR A 6 -33.27 -21.69 -36.30
CA THR A 6 -34.56 -21.31 -35.65
C THR A 6 -34.29 -20.76 -34.25
N ALA A 7 -34.68 -19.52 -33.99
CA ALA A 7 -34.58 -18.89 -32.66
C ALA A 7 -35.68 -19.45 -31.74
N CYS A 8 -35.26 -20.10 -30.66
CA CYS A 8 -36.12 -20.51 -29.57
C CYS A 8 -36.21 -19.36 -28.56
N ARG A 9 -37.34 -18.65 -28.50
CA ARG A 9 -37.67 -17.67 -27.47
C ARG A 9 -38.38 -18.40 -26.32
N GLU A 10 -37.65 -18.69 -25.27
CA GLU A 10 -38.27 -19.06 -23.99
C GLU A 10 -38.72 -17.82 -23.24
N ARG A 11 -40.04 -17.76 -22.98
CA ARG A 11 -40.67 -16.73 -22.15
C ARG A 11 -40.58 -17.16 -20.69
N PHE A 12 -39.89 -16.37 -19.87
CA PHE A 12 -39.99 -16.47 -18.41
C PHE A 12 -41.23 -15.71 -17.93
N PRO A 13 -42.01 -16.25 -16.95
CA PRO A 13 -43.15 -15.56 -16.39
C PRO A 13 -42.69 -14.39 -15.51
N PRO A 14 -43.46 -13.28 -15.40
CA PRO A 14 -43.12 -12.17 -14.54
C PRO A 14 -43.38 -12.55 -13.09
N TYR A 15 -42.31 -12.63 -12.27
CA TYR A 15 -42.42 -12.61 -10.82
C TYR A 15 -42.80 -11.20 -10.36
N GLY A 16 -44.06 -11.01 -10.00
CA GLY A 16 -44.49 -9.81 -9.30
C GLY A 16 -43.95 -9.81 -7.86
N LEU A 17 -42.88 -9.10 -7.62
CA LEU A 17 -42.45 -8.70 -6.29
C LEU A 17 -42.94 -7.27 -6.07
N THR A 18 -43.94 -7.10 -5.22
CA THR A 18 -44.33 -5.84 -4.60
C THR A 18 -43.11 -5.36 -3.77
N MET A 19 -42.39 -4.39 -4.31
CA MET A 19 -41.29 -3.69 -3.62
C MET A 19 -41.93 -2.79 -2.56
N ALA A 20 -41.70 -3.12 -1.28
CA ALA A 20 -41.89 -2.17 -0.20
C ALA A 20 -40.85 -1.05 -0.42
N GLU A 21 -41.33 0.19 -0.44
CA GLU A 21 -40.46 1.40 -0.49
C GLU A 21 -39.65 1.48 0.81
N THR A 22 -38.52 0.82 0.85
CA THR A 22 -37.44 1.13 1.79
C THR A 22 -36.66 2.28 1.19
N GLY A 23 -36.58 3.41 1.90
CA GLY A 23 -35.90 4.62 1.48
C GLY A 23 -34.45 4.32 1.04
N ALA A 24 -34.27 4.17 -0.26
CA ALA A 24 -32.97 4.03 -0.87
C ALA A 24 -32.22 5.37 -0.75
N SER A 25 -31.11 5.37 -0.02
CA SER A 25 -30.14 6.49 -0.12
C SER A 25 -29.81 6.72 -1.60
N PRO A 26 -29.72 7.98 -2.04
CA PRO A 26 -29.42 8.29 -3.44
C PRO A 26 -28.12 7.60 -3.86
N LEU A 27 -28.15 6.95 -5.00
CA LEU A 27 -26.96 6.37 -5.64
C LEU A 27 -25.86 7.46 -5.73
N PRO A 28 -24.59 7.10 -5.50
CA PRO A 28 -23.51 8.06 -5.70
C PRO A 28 -23.57 8.62 -7.12
N PRO A 29 -23.19 9.89 -7.32
CA PRO A 29 -23.05 10.43 -8.66
C PRO A 29 -22.08 9.53 -9.44
N THR A 30 -22.50 9.08 -10.62
CA THR A 30 -21.63 8.34 -11.55
C THR A 30 -20.43 9.24 -11.85
N PRO A 31 -19.18 8.76 -11.72
CA PRO A 31 -18.01 9.53 -12.11
C PRO A 31 -18.21 10.12 -13.51
N ALA A 32 -17.77 11.36 -13.73
CA ALA A 32 -17.86 11.99 -15.05
C ALA A 32 -17.15 11.06 -16.05
N ALA A 33 -17.82 10.70 -17.13
CA ALA A 33 -17.23 9.96 -18.24
C ALA A 33 -15.96 10.73 -18.67
N HIS A 34 -14.78 10.12 -18.51
CA HIS A 34 -13.42 10.68 -18.73
C HIS A 34 -12.68 11.18 -17.46
N SER A 35 -13.21 11.01 -16.24
CA SER A 35 -12.43 11.29 -15.03
C SER A 35 -11.36 10.23 -14.77
N PRO A 36 -10.26 10.59 -14.05
CA PRO A 36 -9.26 9.61 -13.64
C PRO A 36 -9.86 8.41 -12.89
N LEU A 37 -10.85 8.64 -12.02
CA LEU A 37 -11.54 7.59 -11.28
C LEU A 37 -12.33 6.65 -12.20
N PHE A 38 -13.02 7.18 -13.21
CA PHE A 38 -13.77 6.36 -14.18
C PHE A 38 -12.85 5.40 -14.95
N HIS A 39 -11.70 5.91 -15.44
CA HIS A 39 -10.72 5.06 -16.12
C HIS A 39 -10.08 4.03 -15.20
N ALA A 40 -9.75 4.42 -13.96
CA ALA A 40 -9.19 3.51 -12.97
C ALA A 40 -10.19 2.42 -12.55
N GLU A 41 -11.48 2.74 -12.44
CA GLU A 41 -12.53 1.75 -12.17
C GLU A 41 -12.55 0.65 -13.24
N HIS A 42 -12.55 1.04 -14.53
CA HIS A 42 -12.49 0.09 -15.65
C HIS A 42 -11.24 -0.80 -15.57
N PHE A 43 -10.08 -0.19 -15.34
CA PHE A 43 -8.81 -0.90 -15.20
C PHE A 43 -8.85 -1.92 -14.06
N VAL A 44 -9.33 -1.52 -12.89
CA VAL A 44 -9.41 -2.39 -11.71
C VAL A 44 -10.36 -3.57 -11.93
N TRP A 45 -11.55 -3.34 -12.51
CA TRP A 45 -12.49 -4.44 -12.80
C TRP A 45 -11.94 -5.44 -13.81
N LEU A 46 -11.12 -5.01 -14.77
CA LEU A 46 -10.56 -5.87 -15.80
C LEU A 46 -9.32 -6.66 -15.35
N THR A 47 -8.53 -6.12 -14.42
CA THR A 47 -7.16 -6.63 -14.18
C THR A 47 -6.87 -7.03 -12.73
N ALA A 48 -7.61 -6.48 -11.76
CA ALA A 48 -7.29 -6.65 -10.35
C ALA A 48 -7.75 -7.99 -9.78
N ARG A 49 -7.04 -8.46 -8.76
CA ARG A 49 -7.52 -9.55 -7.89
C ARG A 49 -8.78 -9.11 -7.14
N VAL A 50 -9.56 -10.05 -6.66
CA VAL A 50 -10.79 -9.77 -5.91
C VAL A 50 -10.53 -8.82 -4.74
N LEU A 51 -9.42 -8.98 -4.03
CA LEU A 51 -9.07 -8.11 -2.91
C LEU A 51 -8.99 -6.63 -3.33
N GLU A 52 -8.20 -6.32 -4.35
CA GLU A 52 -8.06 -4.94 -4.84
C GLU A 52 -9.36 -4.38 -5.41
N GLN A 53 -10.19 -5.21 -6.07
CA GLN A 53 -11.53 -4.80 -6.50
C GLN A 53 -12.40 -4.38 -5.31
N ARG A 54 -12.38 -5.14 -4.20
CA ARG A 54 -13.14 -4.82 -2.98
C ARG A 54 -12.59 -3.61 -2.25
N VAL A 55 -11.27 -3.44 -2.19
CA VAL A 55 -10.61 -2.24 -1.63
C VAL A 55 -10.98 -1.01 -2.45
N PHE A 56 -10.91 -1.08 -3.77
CA PHE A 56 -11.32 0.01 -4.66
C PHE A 56 -12.79 0.40 -4.46
N ALA A 57 -13.68 -0.60 -4.43
CA ALA A 57 -15.10 -0.37 -4.20
C ALA A 57 -15.36 0.29 -2.83
N HIS A 58 -14.66 -0.16 -1.77
CA HIS A 58 -14.75 0.44 -0.44
C HIS A 58 -14.33 1.91 -0.45
N ASP A 59 -13.20 2.23 -1.09
CA ASP A 59 -12.61 3.56 -1.04
C ASP A 59 -13.34 4.59 -1.91
N PHE A 60 -13.87 4.17 -3.05
CA PHE A 60 -14.33 5.07 -4.10
C PHE A 60 -15.79 4.88 -4.51
N LEU A 61 -16.38 3.70 -4.26
CA LEU A 61 -17.72 3.34 -4.74
C LEU A 61 -18.70 3.04 -3.58
N ARG A 62 -18.39 3.47 -2.35
CA ARG A 62 -19.20 3.21 -1.14
C ARG A 62 -19.41 1.71 -0.84
N GLY A 63 -18.49 0.85 -1.23
CA GLY A 63 -18.50 -0.56 -0.85
C GLY A 63 -18.30 -0.74 0.65
N GLY A 64 -18.82 -1.84 1.21
CA GLY A 64 -18.66 -2.17 2.63
C GLY A 64 -17.27 -2.71 2.97
N ALA A 65 -16.90 -2.67 4.25
CA ALA A 65 -15.65 -3.25 4.77
C ALA A 65 -15.67 -4.80 4.77
N ASP A 66 -16.82 -5.42 5.04
CA ASP A 66 -16.94 -6.88 5.15
C ASP A 66 -16.52 -7.65 3.87
N PRO A 67 -16.86 -7.22 2.64
CA PRO A 67 -16.34 -7.84 1.43
C PRO A 67 -14.82 -7.76 1.28
N VAL A 68 -14.20 -6.67 1.77
CA VAL A 68 -12.73 -6.53 1.76
C VAL A 68 -12.10 -7.51 2.74
N GLU A 69 -12.63 -7.58 3.95
CA GLU A 69 -12.16 -8.49 5.00
C GLU A 69 -12.30 -9.95 4.56
N THR A 70 -13.44 -10.33 3.96
CA THR A 70 -13.66 -11.68 3.41
C THR A 70 -12.64 -12.02 2.32
N ALA A 71 -12.34 -11.09 1.41
CA ALA A 71 -11.35 -11.32 0.37
C ALA A 71 -9.92 -11.44 0.94
N LEU A 72 -9.60 -10.65 1.97
CA LEU A 72 -8.32 -10.70 2.66
C LEU A 72 -8.10 -12.02 3.43
N ASP A 73 -9.17 -12.63 3.92
CA ASP A 73 -9.10 -13.91 4.66
C ASP A 73 -8.54 -15.07 3.83
N ALA A 74 -8.64 -15.01 2.50
CA ALA A 74 -8.02 -16.00 1.61
C ALA A 74 -6.48 -16.02 1.67
N TYR A 75 -5.87 -14.98 2.20
CA TYR A 75 -4.41 -14.84 2.35
C TYR A 75 -3.91 -15.14 3.76
N ARG A 76 -4.83 -15.40 4.70
CA ARG A 76 -4.49 -15.62 6.11
C ARG A 76 -4.14 -17.08 6.39
N ASN A 77 -3.07 -17.29 7.16
CA ASN A 77 -2.65 -18.59 7.65
C ASN A 77 -3.07 -18.86 9.11
N GLU A 78 -2.98 -20.12 9.53
CA GLU A 78 -3.31 -20.56 10.88
C GLU A 78 -2.37 -19.99 11.94
N ASP A 79 -1.13 -19.68 11.58
CA ASP A 79 -0.13 -19.06 12.46
C ASP A 79 -0.45 -17.59 12.82
N GLY A 80 -1.46 -17.02 12.21
CA GLY A 80 -1.87 -15.63 12.39
C GLY A 80 -1.25 -14.64 11.41
N GLY A 81 -0.25 -15.05 10.64
CA GLY A 81 0.36 -14.28 9.57
C GLY A 81 -0.41 -14.38 8.26
N TYR A 82 0.13 -13.74 7.22
CA TYR A 82 -0.42 -13.74 5.88
C TYR A 82 0.62 -14.20 4.87
N GLY A 83 0.17 -14.90 3.83
CA GLY A 83 0.97 -15.49 2.77
C GLY A 83 0.28 -15.42 1.42
N HIS A 84 0.38 -16.51 0.63
CA HIS A 84 -0.37 -16.72 -0.62
C HIS A 84 -0.15 -15.62 -1.66
N ALA A 85 1.07 -15.08 -1.73
CA ALA A 85 1.44 -14.00 -2.65
C ALA A 85 0.56 -12.73 -2.51
N LEU A 86 0.15 -12.39 -1.28
CA LEU A 86 -0.56 -11.15 -1.00
C LEU A 86 0.27 -9.93 -1.45
N GLU A 87 1.59 -9.96 -1.21
CA GLU A 87 2.56 -9.02 -1.79
C GLU A 87 3.18 -9.64 -3.04
N PRO A 88 3.14 -8.98 -4.22
CA PRO A 88 3.56 -9.56 -5.49
C PRO A 88 5.03 -10.00 -5.58
N ASP A 89 5.90 -9.41 -4.78
CA ASP A 89 7.34 -9.71 -4.81
C ASP A 89 7.73 -11.02 -4.10
N LEU A 90 6.80 -11.64 -3.37
CA LEU A 90 6.97 -12.93 -2.72
C LEU A 90 5.89 -13.91 -3.17
N ARG A 91 6.28 -15.14 -3.46
CA ARG A 91 5.35 -16.20 -3.88
C ARG A 91 5.29 -17.33 -2.85
N GLY A 92 4.28 -18.14 -2.94
CA GLY A 92 4.06 -19.27 -2.05
C GLY A 92 3.07 -19.01 -0.93
N PRO A 93 2.69 -20.05 -0.19
CA PRO A 93 1.64 -19.99 0.82
C PRO A 93 2.11 -19.46 2.18
N VAL A 94 3.42 -19.48 2.43
CA VAL A 94 3.99 -19.23 3.77
C VAL A 94 3.77 -17.77 4.22
N SER A 95 3.53 -17.62 5.51
CA SER A 95 3.44 -16.29 6.13
C SER A 95 4.78 -15.57 6.08
N GLN A 96 4.72 -14.29 5.71
CA GLN A 96 5.88 -13.41 5.65
C GLN A 96 5.59 -12.04 6.30
N PRO A 97 6.60 -11.38 6.90
CA PRO A 97 6.43 -10.03 7.43
C PRO A 97 5.84 -9.06 6.40
N LEU A 98 6.31 -9.10 5.16
CA LEU A 98 5.86 -8.21 4.07
C LEU A 98 4.38 -8.44 3.70
N HIS A 99 3.94 -9.70 3.57
CA HIS A 99 2.52 -10.03 3.36
C HIS A 99 1.66 -9.56 4.53
N THR A 100 2.16 -9.74 5.75
CA THR A 100 1.45 -9.36 6.98
C THR A 100 1.35 -7.85 7.11
N ALA A 101 2.40 -7.10 6.76
CA ALA A 101 2.36 -5.64 6.69
C ALA A 101 1.30 -5.14 5.69
N ARG A 102 1.21 -5.77 4.51
CA ARG A 102 0.17 -5.46 3.52
C ARG A 102 -1.24 -5.74 4.06
N ALA A 103 -1.43 -6.87 4.74
CA ALA A 103 -2.71 -7.20 5.37
C ALA A 103 -3.12 -6.18 6.43
N LEU A 104 -2.18 -5.75 7.28
CA LEU A 104 -2.43 -4.71 8.28
C LEU A 104 -2.81 -3.37 7.63
N ALA A 105 -2.15 -2.98 6.53
CA ALA A 105 -2.50 -1.78 5.79
C ALA A 105 -3.92 -1.84 5.19
N VAL A 106 -4.35 -3.00 4.69
CA VAL A 106 -5.72 -3.21 4.22
C VAL A 106 -6.71 -3.11 5.38
N LEU A 107 -6.44 -3.77 6.52
CA LEU A 107 -7.31 -3.72 7.71
C LEU A 107 -7.43 -2.30 8.28
N ASP A 108 -6.33 -1.54 8.31
CA ASP A 108 -6.33 -0.13 8.70
C ASP A 108 -7.23 0.70 7.77
N SER A 109 -7.08 0.53 6.46
CA SER A 109 -7.83 1.30 5.46
C SER A 109 -9.35 1.12 5.53
N ILE A 110 -9.82 0.00 6.07
CA ILE A 110 -11.25 -0.31 6.26
C ILE A 110 -11.71 -0.18 7.72
N GLY A 111 -10.87 0.32 8.63
CA GLY A 111 -11.20 0.49 10.06
C GLY A 111 -11.39 -0.83 10.83
N ARG A 112 -10.72 -1.91 10.41
CA ARG A 112 -10.85 -3.26 11.00
C ARG A 112 -9.56 -3.76 11.67
N LEU A 113 -8.60 -2.88 11.93
CA LEU A 113 -7.34 -3.23 12.55
C LEU A 113 -7.48 -3.29 14.09
N SER A 114 -8.23 -4.28 14.60
CA SER A 114 -8.50 -4.47 16.03
C SER A 114 -8.90 -5.90 16.38
N GLY A 115 -9.01 -6.19 17.68
CA GLY A 115 -9.56 -7.43 18.24
C GLY A 115 -8.68 -8.65 18.04
N ARG A 116 -9.28 -9.84 18.19
CA ARG A 116 -8.58 -11.15 18.18
C ARG A 116 -7.73 -11.42 16.95
N ARG A 117 -8.12 -10.86 15.79
CA ARG A 117 -7.34 -10.98 14.55
C ARG A 117 -5.97 -10.33 14.72
N VAL A 118 -5.95 -9.11 15.23
CA VAL A 118 -4.71 -8.34 15.42
C VAL A 118 -3.84 -8.95 16.51
N GLU A 119 -4.43 -9.49 17.59
CA GLU A 119 -3.69 -10.24 18.62
C GLU A 119 -2.94 -11.43 18.00
N ARG A 120 -3.58 -12.21 17.11
CA ARG A 120 -2.94 -13.32 16.41
C ARG A 120 -1.84 -12.85 15.46
N VAL A 121 -2.06 -11.75 14.74
CA VAL A 121 -1.02 -11.14 13.90
C VAL A 121 0.17 -10.73 14.74
N CYS A 122 -0.03 -10.06 15.88
CA CYS A 122 1.06 -9.69 16.78
C CYS A 122 1.80 -10.92 17.36
N GLY A 123 1.08 -12.03 17.61
CA GLY A 123 1.70 -13.33 17.97
C GLY A 123 2.62 -13.85 16.87
N TYR A 124 2.17 -13.82 15.61
CA TYR A 124 3.00 -14.19 14.46
C TYR A 124 4.22 -13.24 14.33
N LEU A 125 4.02 -11.93 14.38
CA LEU A 125 5.11 -10.96 14.30
C LEU A 125 6.16 -11.19 15.40
N THR A 126 5.73 -11.54 16.61
CA THR A 126 6.62 -11.92 17.71
C THR A 126 7.48 -13.15 17.36
N SER A 127 6.88 -14.16 16.73
CA SER A 127 7.57 -15.41 16.40
C SER A 127 8.63 -15.29 15.31
N VAL A 128 8.50 -14.28 14.44
CA VAL A 128 9.43 -14.02 13.31
C VAL A 128 10.35 -12.83 13.54
N SER A 129 10.27 -12.20 14.71
CA SER A 129 11.09 -11.05 15.07
C SER A 129 12.53 -11.45 15.37
N THR A 130 13.44 -10.57 15.03
CA THR A 130 14.84 -10.59 15.45
C THR A 130 14.99 -10.34 16.97
N GLY A 131 16.18 -10.54 17.51
CA GLY A 131 16.46 -10.42 18.95
C GLY A 131 16.12 -9.06 19.57
N ASP A 132 16.18 -7.99 18.78
CA ASP A 132 15.86 -6.61 19.17
C ASP A 132 14.36 -6.25 18.96
N GLY A 133 13.55 -7.20 18.50
CA GLY A 133 12.11 -7.00 18.29
C GLY A 133 11.74 -6.48 16.90
N ALA A 134 12.70 -6.27 16.01
CA ALA A 134 12.45 -5.85 14.63
C ALA A 134 11.90 -7.00 13.77
N LEU A 135 11.40 -6.65 12.60
CA LEU A 135 11.02 -7.59 11.56
C LEU A 135 12.13 -7.65 10.50
N PRO A 136 12.50 -8.85 10.03
CA PRO A 136 13.34 -8.96 8.85
C PRO A 136 12.53 -8.59 7.59
N ALA A 137 13.21 -8.17 6.54
CA ALA A 137 12.57 -7.91 5.25
C ALA A 137 11.90 -9.19 4.70
N ILE A 138 12.60 -10.32 4.75
CA ILE A 138 12.07 -11.65 4.45
C ILE A 138 12.49 -12.63 5.55
N HIS A 139 11.55 -13.43 6.04
CA HIS A 139 11.84 -14.53 6.95
C HIS A 139 12.32 -15.75 6.17
N PRO A 140 13.29 -16.57 6.71
CA PRO A 140 13.87 -17.73 6.02
C PRO A 140 12.86 -18.79 5.58
N SER A 141 11.64 -18.84 6.15
CA SER A 141 10.55 -19.72 5.69
C SER A 141 10.17 -19.51 4.21
N GLN A 142 10.56 -18.38 3.59
CA GLN A 142 10.39 -18.15 2.16
C GLN A 142 11.25 -19.07 1.29
N ARG A 143 12.28 -19.72 1.85
CA ARG A 143 13.19 -20.61 1.11
C ARG A 143 12.42 -21.73 0.43
N GLY A 144 12.68 -21.95 -0.83
CA GLY A 144 11.94 -22.93 -1.65
C GLY A 144 10.77 -22.34 -2.44
N TYR A 145 10.39 -21.10 -2.19
CA TYR A 145 9.38 -20.39 -2.99
C TYR A 145 9.99 -19.22 -3.76
N PRO A 146 9.47 -18.86 -4.95
CA PRO A 146 9.98 -17.75 -5.72
C PRO A 146 9.86 -16.43 -4.95
N ALA A 147 10.89 -15.60 -5.05
CA ALA A 147 10.93 -14.24 -4.50
C ALA A 147 11.66 -13.30 -5.47
N ALA A 148 11.41 -12.01 -5.35
CA ALA A 148 12.12 -11.00 -6.12
C ALA A 148 13.63 -11.11 -5.90
N PRO A 149 14.45 -11.17 -6.95
CA PRO A 149 15.89 -11.44 -6.84
C PRO A 149 16.68 -10.31 -6.17
N PHE A 150 16.06 -9.14 -6.02
CA PHE A 150 16.64 -8.00 -5.31
C PHE A 150 16.37 -8.03 -3.79
N ILE A 151 15.65 -9.04 -3.28
CA ILE A 151 15.42 -9.25 -1.86
C ILE A 151 16.07 -10.58 -1.46
N PRO A 152 17.27 -10.57 -0.87
CA PRO A 152 17.98 -11.80 -0.55
C PRO A 152 17.33 -12.55 0.61
N ILE A 153 17.27 -13.90 0.48
CA ILE A 153 16.82 -14.79 1.56
C ILE A 153 18.07 -15.35 2.24
N VAL A 154 18.29 -14.93 3.48
CA VAL A 154 19.43 -15.37 4.30
C VAL A 154 18.97 -16.12 5.55
N ASP A 155 19.85 -16.92 6.17
CA ASP A 155 19.48 -17.75 7.35
C ASP A 155 19.30 -16.92 8.62
N ASP A 156 20.11 -15.88 8.78
CA ASP A 156 20.06 -14.91 9.88
C ASP A 156 19.80 -13.52 9.29
N PRO A 157 18.53 -13.19 9.03
CA PRO A 157 18.19 -11.93 8.38
C PRO A 157 18.37 -10.76 9.36
N PRO A 158 18.93 -9.64 8.88
CA PRO A 158 19.09 -8.47 9.71
C PRO A 158 17.74 -7.81 10.05
N SER A 159 17.73 -7.12 11.19
CA SER A 159 16.67 -6.19 11.56
C SER A 159 16.52 -5.10 10.50
N ALA A 160 15.29 -4.79 10.09
CA ALA A 160 15.05 -3.83 9.02
C ALA A 160 13.96 -2.81 9.39
N LEU A 161 14.32 -1.52 9.36
CA LEU A 161 13.35 -0.43 9.54
C LEU A 161 12.30 -0.45 8.43
N LEU A 162 12.69 -0.81 7.21
CA LEU A 162 11.82 -0.93 6.04
C LEU A 162 10.59 -1.83 6.30
N SER A 163 10.77 -2.95 6.99
CA SER A 163 9.68 -3.88 7.31
C SER A 163 9.02 -3.60 8.66
N THR A 164 9.75 -3.02 9.62
CA THR A 164 9.26 -2.81 10.99
C THR A 164 8.50 -1.49 11.12
N GLY A 165 9.03 -0.40 10.58
CA GLY A 165 8.48 0.94 10.73
C GLY A 165 7.00 1.08 10.33
N PRO A 166 6.61 0.67 9.11
CA PRO A 166 5.21 0.74 8.68
C PRO A 166 4.26 -0.07 9.56
N VAL A 167 4.65 -1.27 9.99
CA VAL A 167 3.84 -2.14 10.85
C VAL A 167 3.64 -1.49 12.22
N VAL A 168 4.71 -1.01 12.84
CA VAL A 168 4.67 -0.34 14.15
C VAL A 168 3.82 0.93 14.07
N GLY A 169 3.96 1.73 13.01
CA GLY A 169 3.14 2.91 12.79
C GLY A 169 1.65 2.58 12.68
N LEU A 170 1.27 1.56 11.92
CA LEU A 170 -0.12 1.11 11.80
C LEU A 170 -0.71 0.66 13.13
N LEU A 171 0.04 -0.11 13.92
CA LEU A 171 -0.40 -0.61 15.22
C LEU A 171 -0.57 0.53 16.24
N HIS A 172 0.33 1.52 16.27
CA HIS A 172 0.18 2.70 17.11
C HIS A 172 -1.03 3.56 16.70
N ARG A 173 -1.25 3.77 15.40
CA ARG A 173 -2.40 4.53 14.89
C ARG A 173 -3.74 3.94 15.33
N ASN A 174 -3.80 2.62 15.44
CA ASN A 174 -5.00 1.88 15.82
C ASN A 174 -5.02 1.52 17.33
N GLU A 175 -4.17 2.13 18.12
CA GLU A 175 -4.11 1.97 19.58
C GLU A 175 -3.98 0.49 20.03
N VAL A 176 -3.25 -0.32 19.26
CA VAL A 176 -3.03 -1.73 19.57
C VAL A 176 -2.04 -1.87 20.72
N TRP A 177 -2.40 -2.69 21.71
CA TRP A 177 -1.55 -3.01 22.86
C TRP A 177 -1.05 -4.46 22.75
N HIS A 178 0.28 -4.63 22.63
CA HIS A 178 0.92 -5.95 22.60
C HIS A 178 2.37 -5.85 23.10
N ALA A 179 2.87 -6.86 23.82
CA ALA A 179 4.21 -6.83 24.41
C ALA A 179 5.32 -6.67 23.35
N TRP A 180 5.17 -7.29 22.17
CA TRP A 180 6.10 -7.16 21.06
C TRP A 180 6.23 -5.70 20.60
N LEU A 181 5.14 -4.93 20.58
CA LEU A 181 5.12 -3.56 20.06
C LEU A 181 6.07 -2.63 20.82
N PHE A 182 6.29 -2.83 22.11
CA PHE A 182 7.25 -2.02 22.86
C PHE A 182 8.67 -2.18 22.33
N ARG A 183 9.13 -3.42 22.15
CA ARG A 183 10.48 -3.68 21.64
C ARG A 183 10.64 -3.22 20.19
N ALA A 184 9.65 -3.46 19.35
CA ALA A 184 9.65 -3.01 17.98
C ALA A 184 9.65 -1.47 17.87
N THR A 185 8.98 -0.77 18.79
CA THR A 185 9.01 0.69 18.89
C THR A 185 10.39 1.20 19.30
N ASP A 186 11.03 0.56 20.28
CA ASP A 186 12.40 0.92 20.70
C ASP A 186 13.38 0.73 19.55
N PHE A 187 13.27 -0.38 18.82
CA PHE A 187 14.06 -0.59 17.60
C PHE A 187 13.82 0.53 16.58
N CYS A 188 12.55 0.88 16.28
CA CYS A 188 12.25 1.95 15.31
C CYS A 188 12.87 3.28 15.70
N TRP A 189 12.81 3.63 16.98
CA TRP A 189 13.45 4.86 17.49
C TRP A 189 14.97 4.83 17.31
N GLN A 190 15.62 3.71 17.68
CA GLN A 190 17.08 3.55 17.52
C GLN A 190 17.48 3.61 16.04
N ALA A 191 16.75 2.91 15.19
CA ALA A 191 17.00 2.91 13.75
C ALA A 191 16.85 4.31 13.15
N VAL A 192 15.75 5.01 13.46
CA VAL A 192 15.53 6.38 12.97
C VAL A 192 16.61 7.33 13.49
N ASP A 193 16.98 7.26 14.77
CA ASP A 193 17.97 8.15 15.38
C ASP A 193 19.37 7.94 14.80
N SER A 194 19.70 6.74 14.33
CA SER A 194 20.99 6.38 13.73
C SER A 194 21.11 6.65 12.23
N LEU A 195 20.03 7.08 11.55
CA LEU A 195 20.08 7.36 10.10
C LEU A 195 20.96 8.58 9.79
N GLU A 196 22.15 8.32 9.25
CA GLU A 196 23.08 9.34 8.72
C GLU A 196 23.10 9.35 7.18
N ARG A 197 22.95 8.18 6.59
CA ARG A 197 22.76 7.96 5.16
C ARG A 197 21.63 6.97 5.01
N SER A 198 20.74 7.20 4.05
CA SER A 198 19.57 6.38 3.92
C SER A 198 19.21 6.16 2.45
N HIS A 199 18.32 5.20 2.26
CA HIS A 199 17.68 4.91 1.00
C HIS A 199 16.26 5.50 1.03
N PRO A 200 15.70 6.01 -0.09
CA PRO A 200 14.34 6.59 -0.09
C PRO A 200 13.27 5.69 0.53
N TYR A 201 13.27 4.38 0.25
CA TYR A 201 12.33 3.44 0.88
C TYR A 201 12.50 3.33 2.41
N GLU A 202 13.71 3.45 2.91
CA GLU A 202 13.94 3.42 4.36
C GLU A 202 13.43 4.70 5.03
N VAL A 203 13.61 5.85 4.36
CA VAL A 203 13.01 7.12 4.81
C VAL A 203 11.49 7.05 4.80
N GLU A 204 10.88 6.48 3.75
CA GLU A 204 9.44 6.26 3.67
C GLU A 204 8.93 5.41 4.86
N ALA A 205 9.65 4.34 5.19
CA ALA A 205 9.34 3.50 6.34
C ALA A 205 9.51 4.25 7.68
N ALA A 206 10.53 5.10 7.81
CA ALA A 206 10.71 5.97 8.97
C ALA A 206 9.53 6.95 9.12
N VAL A 207 9.10 7.58 8.02
CA VAL A 207 7.92 8.48 8.02
C VAL A 207 6.66 7.74 8.44
N ALA A 208 6.42 6.54 7.92
CA ALA A 208 5.26 5.73 8.29
C ALA A 208 5.20 5.43 9.81
N PHE A 209 6.35 5.21 10.44
CA PHE A 209 6.47 5.09 11.89
C PHE A 209 6.21 6.43 12.59
N LEU A 210 6.92 7.50 12.21
CA LEU A 210 6.89 8.80 12.85
C LEU A 210 5.51 9.46 12.80
N ASP A 211 4.78 9.29 11.71
CA ASP A 211 3.42 9.83 11.53
C ASP A 211 2.45 9.33 12.61
N SER A 212 2.74 8.19 13.22
CA SER A 212 1.87 7.54 14.23
C SER A 212 2.54 7.29 15.57
N ALA A 213 3.82 7.62 15.73
CA ALA A 213 4.56 7.41 16.96
C ALA A 213 3.93 8.19 18.14
N PRO A 214 3.79 7.58 19.34
CA PRO A 214 3.11 8.20 20.49
C PRO A 214 3.81 9.47 20.99
N ASP A 215 5.15 9.50 21.01
CA ASP A 215 5.92 10.69 21.37
C ASP A 215 5.97 11.67 20.19
N ARG A 216 4.96 12.54 20.13
CA ARG A 216 4.79 13.49 19.02
C ARG A 216 5.92 14.52 18.95
N ALA A 217 6.48 14.94 20.08
CA ALA A 217 7.56 15.92 20.11
C ALA A 217 8.87 15.31 19.53
N ARG A 218 9.20 14.09 19.94
CA ARG A 218 10.35 13.33 19.38
C ARG A 218 10.14 13.02 17.90
N ALA A 219 8.92 12.63 17.52
CA ALA A 219 8.58 12.34 16.13
C ALA A 219 8.78 13.55 15.23
N GLN A 220 8.32 14.74 15.66
CA GLN A 220 8.53 15.98 14.92
C GLN A 220 10.01 16.31 14.77
N ALA A 221 10.78 16.25 15.86
CA ALA A 221 12.22 16.54 15.82
C ALA A 221 12.99 15.56 14.88
N ALA A 222 12.63 14.27 14.92
CA ALA A 222 13.19 13.26 14.02
C ALA A 222 12.79 13.51 12.57
N ALA A 223 11.53 13.84 12.29
CA ALA A 223 11.05 14.19 10.95
C ALA A 223 11.79 15.41 10.38
N ASP A 224 11.98 16.46 11.18
CA ASP A 224 12.73 17.65 10.75
C ASP A 224 14.18 17.32 10.38
N ARG A 225 14.83 16.40 11.12
CA ARG A 225 16.17 15.91 10.81
C ARG A 225 16.19 15.10 9.52
N LEU A 226 15.21 14.18 9.35
CA LEU A 226 15.09 13.40 8.12
C LEU A 226 14.81 14.27 6.90
N GLY A 227 14.03 15.31 7.02
CA GLY A 227 13.76 16.26 5.94
C GLY A 227 15.05 16.93 5.43
N ARG A 228 15.94 17.34 6.33
CA ARG A 228 17.28 17.83 5.95
C ARG A 228 18.10 16.76 5.25
N LEU A 229 18.16 15.53 5.80
CA LEU A 229 18.87 14.40 5.20
C LEU A 229 18.39 14.12 3.77
N VAL A 230 17.06 14.09 3.56
CA VAL A 230 16.46 13.87 2.23
C VAL A 230 16.89 14.94 1.23
N ARG A 231 16.93 16.20 1.66
CA ARG A 231 17.36 17.33 0.84
C ARG A 231 18.86 17.28 0.53
N ASP A 232 19.67 17.12 1.57
CA ASP A 232 21.15 17.17 1.46
C ASP A 232 21.68 16.01 0.61
N HIS A 233 21.08 14.82 0.72
CA HIS A 233 21.47 13.63 -0.04
C HIS A 233 20.68 13.48 -1.36
N ARG A 234 19.79 14.42 -1.68
CA ARG A 234 19.00 14.44 -2.92
C ARG A 234 18.23 13.13 -3.13
N LEU A 235 17.61 12.61 -2.07
CA LEU A 235 16.85 11.36 -2.10
C LEU A 235 15.44 11.50 -2.71
N VAL A 236 15.07 12.70 -3.15
CA VAL A 236 13.79 13.04 -3.73
C VAL A 236 13.96 13.84 -5.01
N ALA A 237 13.21 13.49 -6.04
CA ALA A 237 13.13 14.27 -7.27
C ALA A 237 12.08 15.38 -7.08
N LEU A 238 12.56 16.63 -6.98
CA LEU A 238 11.72 17.81 -6.75
C LEU A 238 11.17 18.40 -8.03
N ASP A 239 11.77 18.04 -9.16
CA ASP A 239 11.40 18.50 -10.50
C ASP A 239 11.22 17.28 -11.42
N PRO A 240 9.98 16.85 -11.63
CA PRO A 240 9.69 15.68 -12.47
C PRO A 240 10.11 15.87 -13.94
N ASP A 241 10.23 17.11 -14.43
CA ASP A 241 10.63 17.41 -15.81
C ASP A 241 12.15 17.31 -16.01
N ARG A 242 12.92 17.20 -14.92
CA ARG A 242 14.37 17.17 -14.91
C ARG A 242 14.95 16.01 -14.09
N LEU A 243 14.44 14.79 -14.32
CA LEU A 243 14.86 13.59 -13.56
C LEU A 243 16.34 13.29 -13.71
N ASP A 244 16.95 13.63 -14.84
CA ASP A 244 18.39 13.52 -15.09
C ASP A 244 19.25 14.34 -14.11
N ALA A 245 18.67 15.38 -13.51
CA ALA A 245 19.35 16.19 -12.50
C ALA A 245 19.39 15.52 -11.12
N PHE A 246 18.66 14.41 -10.89
CA PHE A 246 18.60 13.74 -9.60
C PHE A 246 19.29 12.38 -9.64
N PRO A 247 20.04 12.01 -8.59
CA PRO A 247 20.70 10.70 -8.55
C PRO A 247 19.66 9.58 -8.45
N VAL A 248 19.93 8.47 -9.13
CA VAL A 248 19.17 7.23 -8.97
C VAL A 248 19.74 6.49 -7.76
N ALA A 249 18.88 6.12 -6.81
CA ALA A 249 19.32 5.41 -5.63
C ALA A 249 19.86 4.00 -5.96
N PRO A 250 20.79 3.44 -5.18
CA PRO A 250 21.30 2.10 -5.41
C PRO A 250 20.18 1.05 -5.44
N GLY A 251 20.20 0.20 -6.45
CA GLY A 251 19.19 -0.87 -6.60
C GLY A 251 17.91 -0.46 -7.32
N TYR A 252 17.71 0.82 -7.61
CA TYR A 252 16.57 1.30 -8.39
C TYR A 252 16.65 0.85 -9.86
N ALA A 253 15.49 0.73 -10.46
CA ALA A 253 15.37 0.60 -11.91
C ALA A 253 15.75 1.92 -12.60
N PRO A 254 16.20 1.90 -13.87
CA PRO A 254 16.40 3.13 -14.62
C PRO A 254 15.11 3.99 -14.64
N GLY A 255 15.23 5.25 -14.24
CA GLY A 255 14.12 6.19 -14.14
C GLY A 255 13.24 6.05 -12.89
N GLU A 256 13.59 5.17 -11.97
CA GLU A 256 12.94 5.09 -10.67
C GLU A 256 13.43 6.23 -9.76
N HIS A 257 12.50 7.03 -9.26
CA HIS A 257 12.73 8.12 -8.31
C HIS A 257 11.61 8.16 -7.28
N HIS A 258 11.92 8.69 -6.10
CA HIS A 258 10.91 9.12 -5.14
C HIS A 258 10.59 10.60 -5.34
N PHE A 259 9.31 10.93 -5.19
CA PHE A 259 8.78 12.28 -5.33
C PHE A 259 8.25 12.76 -3.97
N PRO A 260 7.97 14.06 -3.78
CA PRO A 260 7.37 14.59 -2.55
C PRO A 260 6.13 13.81 -2.07
N TYR A 261 5.26 13.39 -2.97
CA TYR A 261 4.05 12.61 -2.62
C TYR A 261 4.35 11.18 -2.10
N ASP A 262 5.51 10.60 -2.38
CA ASP A 262 5.87 9.27 -1.85
C ASP A 262 6.17 9.35 -0.34
N PHE A 263 6.79 10.43 0.11
CA PHE A 263 7.05 10.67 1.53
C PHE A 263 5.85 11.25 2.27
N ALA A 264 5.10 12.15 1.64
CA ALA A 264 3.94 12.82 2.20
C ALA A 264 2.66 12.43 1.45
N ARG A 265 2.19 11.19 1.65
CA ARG A 265 0.99 10.64 0.99
C ARG A 265 -0.29 11.36 1.40
N THR A 266 -0.26 12.06 2.53
CA THR A 266 -1.36 12.90 3.02
C THR A 266 -0.83 14.25 3.49
N PRO A 267 -1.66 15.30 3.50
CA PRO A 267 -1.27 16.60 4.03
C PRO A 267 -0.91 16.60 5.52
N GLN A 268 -1.37 15.58 6.28
CA GLN A 268 -1.15 15.43 7.71
C GLN A 268 0.19 14.76 8.05
N SER A 269 0.88 14.16 7.07
CA SER A 269 2.19 13.54 7.28
C SER A 269 3.20 14.60 7.75
N LEU A 270 4.06 14.21 8.70
CA LEU A 270 5.19 15.05 9.16
C LEU A 270 6.13 15.41 8.02
N ALA A 271 6.27 14.54 7.04
CA ALA A 271 7.10 14.78 5.85
C ALA A 271 6.53 15.90 4.94
N ARG A 272 5.24 16.26 5.09
CA ARG A 272 4.66 17.35 4.27
C ARG A 272 5.41 18.66 4.45
N ALA A 273 5.91 18.94 5.65
CA ALA A 273 6.68 20.15 5.95
C ALA A 273 8.06 20.20 5.27
N TRP A 274 8.52 19.12 4.66
CA TRP A 274 9.81 19.07 3.97
C TRP A 274 9.77 19.75 2.60
N PHE A 275 8.58 19.98 2.06
CA PHE A 275 8.35 20.44 0.70
C PHE A 275 7.52 21.72 0.67
N THR A 276 7.88 22.63 -0.25
CA THR A 276 7.04 23.80 -0.52
C THR A 276 5.73 23.37 -1.19
N ASP A 277 4.74 24.25 -1.18
CA ASP A 277 3.46 23.99 -1.85
C ASP A 277 3.63 23.82 -3.36
N GLU A 278 4.59 24.52 -3.96
CA GLU A 278 4.91 24.40 -5.39
C GLU A 278 5.56 23.04 -5.71
N GLU A 279 6.52 22.58 -4.91
CA GLU A 279 7.14 21.26 -5.08
C GLU A 279 6.12 20.13 -4.92
N MET A 280 5.26 20.22 -3.92
CA MET A 280 4.18 19.26 -3.72
C MET A 280 3.19 19.30 -4.88
N SER A 281 2.76 20.48 -5.33
CA SER A 281 1.83 20.64 -6.45
C SER A 281 2.38 20.01 -7.72
N ARG A 282 3.63 20.32 -8.12
CA ARG A 282 4.27 19.74 -9.30
C ARG A 282 4.36 18.21 -9.20
N SER A 283 4.70 17.69 -8.04
CA SER A 283 4.77 16.24 -7.84
C SER A 283 3.39 15.57 -7.95
N LEU A 284 2.33 16.18 -7.46
CA LEU A 284 0.97 15.69 -7.59
C LEU A 284 0.43 15.80 -9.02
N ASP A 285 0.82 16.84 -9.76
CA ASP A 285 0.51 16.95 -11.19
C ASP A 285 1.18 15.83 -11.97
N HIS A 286 2.47 15.56 -11.69
CA HIS A 286 3.18 14.41 -12.25
C HIS A 286 2.51 13.06 -11.90
N LEU A 287 2.02 12.90 -10.66
CA LEU A 287 1.28 11.70 -10.27
C LEU A 287 -0.02 11.56 -11.08
N ALA A 288 -0.76 12.65 -11.26
CA ALA A 288 -2.01 12.64 -12.03
C ALA A 288 -1.75 12.29 -13.51
N ASP A 289 -0.73 12.89 -14.11
CA ASP A 289 -0.35 12.68 -15.52
C ASP A 289 0.23 11.29 -15.78
N ALA A 290 0.67 10.57 -14.74
CA ALA A 290 1.20 9.20 -14.86
C ALA A 290 0.13 8.15 -15.15
N GLN A 291 -1.18 8.49 -15.10
CA GLN A 291 -2.24 7.55 -15.45
C GLN A 291 -2.11 7.11 -16.90
N GLN A 292 -2.08 5.79 -17.13
CA GLN A 292 -1.91 5.23 -18.45
C GLN A 292 -3.26 5.15 -19.21
N LYS A 293 -3.19 4.93 -20.52
CA LYS A 293 -4.37 4.87 -21.40
C LYS A 293 -5.37 3.77 -21.01
N ASP A 294 -4.90 2.72 -20.34
CA ASP A 294 -5.75 1.65 -19.81
C ASP A 294 -6.42 2.00 -18.47
N GLY A 295 -6.15 3.18 -17.91
CA GLY A 295 -6.71 3.69 -16.66
C GLY A 295 -5.90 3.37 -15.41
N GLY A 296 -4.88 2.50 -15.47
CA GLY A 296 -4.02 2.16 -14.34
C GLY A 296 -2.78 3.04 -14.25
N TRP A 297 -2.17 3.10 -13.06
CA TRP A 297 -0.86 3.71 -12.85
C TRP A 297 0.25 2.68 -13.07
N PRO A 298 1.43 3.09 -13.56
CA PRO A 298 2.57 2.20 -13.76
C PRO A 298 3.27 1.89 -12.44
N ILE A 299 3.86 0.69 -12.31
CA ILE A 299 4.88 0.44 -11.28
C ILE A 299 6.19 1.10 -11.72
N ARG A 300 6.92 1.67 -10.78
CA ARG A 300 8.19 2.37 -11.03
C ARG A 300 9.41 1.49 -10.71
N TRP A 301 9.26 0.52 -9.81
CA TRP A 301 10.35 -0.39 -9.42
C TRP A 301 10.58 -1.52 -10.41
N ARG A 302 11.69 -2.25 -10.20
CA ARG A 302 12.12 -3.34 -11.10
C ARG A 302 11.08 -4.47 -11.15
N ARG A 303 10.64 -4.79 -12.36
CA ARG A 303 9.83 -5.99 -12.64
C ARG A 303 10.73 -7.22 -12.67
N TRP A 304 10.38 -8.27 -11.95
CA TRP A 304 11.15 -9.52 -11.91
C TRP A 304 10.41 -10.71 -12.50
N ALA A 305 9.09 -10.69 -12.52
CA ALA A 305 8.26 -11.71 -13.15
C ALA A 305 7.07 -11.07 -13.88
N PRO A 306 6.57 -11.67 -14.99
CA PRO A 306 5.48 -11.08 -15.78
C PRO A 306 4.20 -10.82 -14.96
N GLY A 307 3.82 -11.75 -14.07
CA GLY A 307 2.60 -11.64 -13.26
C GLY A 307 2.66 -10.54 -12.19
N THR A 308 3.86 -10.18 -11.71
CA THR A 308 4.00 -9.20 -10.61
C THR A 308 3.51 -7.81 -11.01
N ALA A 309 3.75 -7.40 -12.26
CA ALA A 309 3.24 -6.12 -12.76
C ALA A 309 1.71 -6.08 -12.83
N LEU A 310 1.07 -7.18 -13.22
CA LEU A 310 -0.39 -7.27 -13.30
C LEU A 310 -1.03 -7.18 -11.90
N GLU A 311 -0.41 -7.79 -10.90
CA GLU A 311 -0.90 -7.77 -9.52
C GLU A 311 -0.59 -6.46 -8.80
N ALA A 312 0.57 -5.85 -9.06
CA ALA A 312 1.00 -4.63 -8.39
C ALA A 312 0.31 -3.37 -8.94
N ARG A 313 0.03 -3.28 -10.25
CA ARG A 313 -0.57 -2.09 -10.84
C ARG A 313 -1.91 -1.69 -10.23
N PRO A 314 -2.87 -2.59 -9.95
CA PRO A 314 -4.10 -2.23 -9.23
C PRO A 314 -3.83 -1.64 -7.85
N MET A 315 -2.83 -2.15 -7.12
CA MET A 315 -2.43 -1.61 -5.82
C MET A 315 -1.91 -0.18 -5.95
N VAL A 316 -0.98 0.05 -6.88
CA VAL A 316 -0.43 1.38 -7.19
C VAL A 316 -1.53 2.36 -7.64
N THR A 317 -2.48 1.88 -8.44
CA THR A 317 -3.62 2.68 -8.91
C THR A 317 -4.49 3.16 -7.75
N ILE A 318 -4.82 2.29 -6.80
CA ILE A 318 -5.57 2.65 -5.59
C ILE A 318 -4.80 3.66 -4.76
N GLU A 319 -3.49 3.45 -4.54
CA GLU A 319 -2.66 4.38 -3.77
C GLU A 319 -2.50 5.75 -4.43
N ALA A 320 -2.35 5.81 -5.76
CA ALA A 320 -2.29 7.05 -6.50
C ALA A 320 -3.59 7.88 -6.33
N LEU A 321 -4.74 7.23 -6.48
CA LEU A 321 -6.04 7.88 -6.28
C LEU A 321 -6.26 8.34 -4.82
N ARG A 322 -5.84 7.52 -3.84
CA ARG A 322 -5.87 7.90 -2.41
C ARG A 322 -5.04 9.15 -2.16
N THR A 323 -3.82 9.18 -2.68
CA THR A 323 -2.87 10.30 -2.52
C THR A 323 -3.43 11.56 -3.17
N LEU A 324 -3.88 11.49 -4.43
CA LEU A 324 -4.49 12.62 -5.13
C LEU A 324 -5.70 13.17 -4.36
N ARG A 325 -6.62 12.30 -3.93
CA ARG A 325 -7.80 12.68 -3.15
C ARG A 325 -7.43 13.31 -1.81
N ALA A 326 -6.47 12.75 -1.09
CA ALA A 326 -6.02 13.28 0.20
C ALA A 326 -5.47 14.71 0.09
N HIS A 327 -4.81 15.02 -1.02
CA HIS A 327 -4.31 16.37 -1.33
C HIS A 327 -5.32 17.27 -2.05
N GLY A 328 -6.60 16.88 -2.10
CA GLY A 328 -7.67 17.70 -2.69
C GLY A 328 -7.64 17.77 -4.22
N ARG A 329 -6.91 16.90 -4.91
CA ARG A 329 -6.94 16.83 -6.37
C ARG A 329 -8.23 16.15 -6.83
N ALA A 330 -8.85 16.72 -7.87
CA ALA A 330 -10.05 16.15 -8.47
C ALA A 330 -9.71 14.80 -9.14
N ILE A 331 -10.41 13.74 -8.76
CA ILE A 331 -10.27 12.39 -9.33
C ILE A 331 -11.54 11.90 -10.01
N GLY A 332 -12.72 12.47 -9.70
CA GLY A 332 -14.03 12.06 -10.19
C GLY A 332 -14.87 13.20 -10.72
#